data_d50a1c347ebb2cabb8649ed59a610e6d
#
_entry.id   d50a1c347ebb2cabb8649ed59a610e6d
#
_cell.length_a   1.000
_cell.length_b   1.000
_cell.length_c   1.000
_cell.angle_alpha   90.00
_cell.angle_beta   90.00
_cell.angle_gamma   90.00
#
_symmetry.space_group_name_H-M   'P 1'
#
loop_
_entity.id
_entity.type
_entity.pdbx_description
1 polymer ?
#
loop_
_entity_poly.entity_id
_entity_poly.type
_entity_poly.pdbx_seq_one_letter_code
_entity_poly.pdbx_strand_id
1 'polypeptide(L)'
;MADDPGPRSAPFDLTPEPTRPVVRKRRPGALLLLLGVVAAVVFVLLRSLGDASLFFYEVSEAVELRSELGDDRFRVVGTPQPGLVEGELGGEAAVVFTLCAGDVLADVVHLGDPAELFQPGVPVVLQGTWRAGRPPSLTGLDGAADDGWFLRTDHMVVKHDNDYRSDGAQLAPCGTVG
;
A
#
# COMPACT_ATOMS: atom_id res chain seq x y z
N MET A 1 -40.39 73.17 64.18
CA MET A 1 -40.84 72.84 62.83
C MET A 1 -39.55 72.73 62.02
N ALA A 2 -39.00 71.59 61.93
CA ALA A 2 -37.65 71.31 61.30
C ALA A 2 -37.89 70.75 59.93
N ASP A 3 -37.34 71.45 58.95
CA ASP A 3 -37.33 71.06 57.55
C ASP A 3 -36.27 69.93 57.32
N ASP A 4 -36.76 68.78 56.89
CA ASP A 4 -35.89 67.67 56.52
C ASP A 4 -35.55 67.74 55.04
N PRO A 5 -34.29 67.97 54.65
CA PRO A 5 -33.92 67.96 53.24
C PRO A 5 -33.79 66.55 52.78
N GLY A 6 -34.76 66.08 52.00
CA GLY A 6 -34.77 64.75 51.34
C GLY A 6 -33.50 64.43 50.57
N PRO A 7 -33.23 63.11 50.29
CA PRO A 7 -31.99 62.63 49.73
C PRO A 7 -31.77 63.19 48.33
N ARG A 8 -30.62 63.83 48.10
CA ARG A 8 -30.20 64.31 46.79
C ARG A 8 -29.80 63.08 45.96
N SER A 9 -30.50 62.87 44.87
CA SER A 9 -30.16 61.90 43.85
C SER A 9 -28.77 62.22 43.32
N ALA A 10 -27.83 61.31 43.57
CA ALA A 10 -26.52 61.36 42.96
C ALA A 10 -26.64 61.23 41.44
N PRO A 11 -25.91 62.00 40.62
CA PRO A 11 -25.95 61.85 39.18
C PRO A 11 -25.35 60.45 38.80
N PHE A 12 -26.10 59.77 37.92
CA PHE A 12 -25.60 58.51 37.37
C PHE A 12 -24.30 58.77 36.61
N ASP A 13 -23.19 58.17 37.11
CA ASP A 13 -21.91 58.20 36.44
C ASP A 13 -21.92 57.17 35.31
N LEU A 14 -22.01 57.64 34.05
CA LEU A 14 -22.01 56.84 32.83
C LEU A 14 -20.59 56.63 32.27
N THR A 15 -19.57 56.86 33.10
CA THR A 15 -18.17 56.63 32.68
C THR A 15 -17.98 55.16 32.45
N PRO A 16 -17.60 54.74 31.22
CA PRO A 16 -17.35 53.32 30.94
C PRO A 16 -16.17 52.81 31.75
N GLU A 17 -16.42 51.79 32.57
CA GLU A 17 -15.37 51.15 33.34
C GLU A 17 -14.34 50.47 32.39
N PRO A 18 -13.05 50.77 32.51
CA PRO A 18 -12.05 50.19 31.60
C PRO A 18 -11.99 48.68 31.78
N THR A 19 -12.45 47.94 30.75
CA THR A 19 -12.35 46.50 30.69
C THR A 19 -10.89 46.10 30.73
N ARG A 20 -10.46 45.46 31.81
CA ARG A 20 -9.09 44.94 31.95
C ARG A 20 -8.87 43.87 30.88
N PRO A 21 -7.82 43.98 30.03
CA PRO A 21 -7.52 42.95 29.04
C PRO A 21 -7.23 41.66 29.78
N VAL A 22 -7.99 40.62 29.48
CA VAL A 22 -7.77 39.27 29.97
C VAL A 22 -6.49 38.75 29.29
N VAL A 23 -5.37 38.90 29.94
CA VAL A 23 -4.08 38.29 29.48
C VAL A 23 -4.20 36.79 29.62
N ARG A 24 -4.57 36.15 28.53
CA ARG A 24 -4.67 34.68 28.44
C ARG A 24 -3.27 34.10 28.57
N LYS A 25 -2.94 33.62 29.77
CA LYS A 25 -1.64 33.01 30.09
C LYS A 25 -1.44 31.84 29.13
N ARG A 26 -0.56 32.01 28.14
CA ARG A 26 -0.23 30.94 27.17
C ARG A 26 0.36 29.78 27.97
N ARG A 27 -0.31 28.63 27.94
CA ARG A 27 0.14 27.40 28.60
C ARG A 27 1.08 26.67 27.61
N PRO A 28 2.42 26.81 27.75
CA PRO A 28 3.37 26.19 26.82
C PRO A 28 3.23 24.67 26.77
N GLY A 29 2.79 24.04 27.86
CA GLY A 29 2.55 22.61 27.92
C GLY A 29 1.42 22.14 26.99
N ALA A 30 0.35 22.96 26.81
CA ALA A 30 -0.73 22.63 25.89
C ALA A 30 -0.27 22.71 24.43
N LEU A 31 0.64 23.64 24.10
CA LEU A 31 1.20 23.76 22.76
C LEU A 31 2.13 22.57 22.45
N LEU A 32 2.95 22.14 23.41
CA LEU A 32 3.82 20.97 23.26
C LEU A 32 3.01 19.68 23.09
N LEU A 33 1.92 19.54 23.85
CA LEU A 33 1.04 18.38 23.72
C LEU A 33 0.35 18.36 22.34
N LEU A 34 -0.14 19.50 21.89
CA LEU A 34 -0.74 19.63 20.54
C LEU A 34 0.28 19.28 19.45
N LEU A 35 1.51 19.81 19.56
CA LEU A 35 2.59 19.51 18.62
C LEU A 35 2.92 18.01 18.60
N GLY A 36 2.97 17.35 19.76
CA GLY A 36 3.19 15.92 19.88
C GLY A 36 2.09 15.09 19.21
N VAL A 37 0.82 15.48 19.41
CA VAL A 37 -0.32 14.81 18.74
C VAL A 37 -0.26 15.00 17.23
N VAL A 38 0.02 16.22 16.75
CA VAL A 38 0.15 16.48 15.30
C VAL A 38 1.30 15.67 14.70
N ALA A 39 2.46 15.62 15.38
CA ALA A 39 3.59 14.82 14.92
C ALA A 39 3.25 13.32 14.87
N ALA A 40 2.55 12.79 15.86
CA ALA A 40 2.11 11.40 15.88
C ALA A 40 1.12 11.10 14.74
N VAL A 41 0.15 11.99 14.49
CA VAL A 41 -0.80 11.84 13.38
C VAL A 41 -0.08 11.88 12.03
N VAL A 42 0.83 12.83 11.83
CA VAL A 42 1.64 12.93 10.61
C VAL A 42 2.49 11.68 10.42
N PHE A 43 3.12 11.18 11.48
CA PHE A 43 3.90 9.94 11.42
C PHE A 43 3.04 8.72 11.01
N VAL A 44 1.85 8.56 11.60
CA VAL A 44 0.91 7.49 11.24
C VAL A 44 0.45 7.63 9.79
N LEU A 45 0.12 8.86 9.34
CA LEU A 45 -0.29 9.11 7.96
C LEU A 45 0.84 8.78 6.97
N LEU A 46 2.07 9.22 7.23
CA LEU A 46 3.21 8.92 6.35
C LEU A 46 3.48 7.41 6.28
N ARG A 47 3.33 6.70 7.39
CA ARG A 47 3.46 5.25 7.42
C ARG A 47 2.33 4.56 6.65
N SER A 48 1.10 5.03 6.79
CA SER A 48 -0.07 4.48 6.11
C SER A 48 -0.10 4.78 4.61
N LEU A 49 0.40 5.94 4.18
CA LEU A 49 0.50 6.28 2.74
C LEU A 49 1.58 5.45 2.03
N GLY A 50 2.66 5.07 2.71
CA GLY A 50 3.68 4.18 2.15
C GLY A 50 3.12 2.81 1.75
N ASP A 51 2.16 2.28 2.52
CA ASP A 51 1.51 1.00 2.21
C ASP A 51 0.37 1.14 1.18
N ALA A 52 -0.14 2.35 0.94
CA ALA A 52 -1.31 2.58 0.09
C ALA A 52 -0.97 2.73 -1.41
N SER A 53 0.25 3.09 -1.78
CA SER A 53 0.67 3.24 -3.18
C SER A 53 1.52 2.04 -3.62
N LEU A 54 0.89 0.86 -3.72
CA LEU A 54 1.51 -0.27 -4.39
C LEU A 54 1.56 0.03 -5.89
N PHE A 55 2.74 0.28 -6.41
CA PHE A 55 2.96 0.48 -7.83
C PHE A 55 2.61 -0.80 -8.58
N PHE A 56 1.95 -0.63 -9.74
CA PHE A 56 1.63 -1.69 -10.68
C PHE A 56 2.72 -1.78 -11.72
N TYR A 57 3.29 -2.96 -11.87
CA TYR A 57 4.29 -3.26 -12.89
C TYR A 57 3.82 -4.42 -13.77
N GLU A 58 4.18 -4.42 -15.02
CA GLU A 58 4.16 -5.63 -15.84
C GLU A 58 5.37 -6.51 -15.47
N VAL A 59 5.29 -7.82 -15.72
CA VAL A 59 6.41 -8.75 -15.40
C VAL A 59 7.73 -8.26 -16.00
N SER A 60 7.73 -7.79 -17.24
CA SER A 60 8.91 -7.26 -17.93
C SER A 60 9.56 -6.11 -17.18
N GLU A 61 8.74 -5.13 -16.79
CA GLU A 61 9.18 -3.96 -16.04
C GLU A 61 9.65 -4.34 -14.62
N ALA A 62 8.91 -5.21 -13.93
CA ALA A 62 9.28 -5.68 -12.60
C ALA A 62 10.61 -6.45 -12.58
N VAL A 63 10.93 -7.18 -13.65
CA VAL A 63 12.19 -7.88 -13.83
C VAL A 63 13.35 -6.89 -14.06
N GLU A 64 13.15 -5.87 -14.87
CA GLU A 64 14.15 -4.82 -15.11
C GLU A 64 14.46 -4.01 -13.86
N LEU A 65 13.44 -3.70 -13.06
CA LEU A 65 13.53 -2.87 -11.86
C LEU A 65 13.86 -3.65 -10.58
N ARG A 66 14.26 -4.92 -10.66
CA ARG A 66 14.54 -5.78 -9.48
C ARG A 66 15.45 -5.13 -8.44
N SER A 67 16.52 -4.48 -8.91
CA SER A 67 17.51 -3.84 -8.04
C SER A 67 16.97 -2.58 -7.34
N GLU A 68 16.01 -1.90 -7.96
CA GLU A 68 15.36 -0.71 -7.42
C GLU A 68 14.24 -1.09 -6.47
N LEU A 69 13.45 -2.10 -6.82
CA LEU A 69 12.36 -2.61 -6.01
C LEU A 69 12.85 -3.32 -4.73
N GLY A 70 13.98 -4.02 -4.82
CA GLY A 70 14.59 -4.68 -3.67
C GLY A 70 13.59 -5.52 -2.87
N ASP A 71 13.48 -5.22 -1.57
CA ASP A 71 12.52 -5.87 -0.65
C ASP A 71 11.16 -5.13 -0.56
N ASP A 72 10.95 -4.08 -1.37
CA ASP A 72 9.70 -3.34 -1.36
C ASP A 72 8.55 -4.19 -1.90
N ARG A 73 7.37 -3.96 -1.34
CA ARG A 73 6.16 -4.66 -1.75
C ARG A 73 5.50 -3.94 -2.92
N PHE A 74 5.22 -4.67 -3.99
CA PHE A 74 4.61 -4.13 -5.21
C PHE A 74 3.57 -5.08 -5.77
N ARG A 75 2.85 -4.63 -6.79
CA ARG A 75 1.91 -5.44 -7.58
C ARG A 75 2.48 -5.69 -8.95
N VAL A 76 2.39 -6.94 -9.40
CA VAL A 76 2.80 -7.33 -10.73
C VAL A 76 1.62 -7.96 -11.46
N VAL A 77 1.49 -7.65 -12.73
CA VAL A 77 0.53 -8.26 -13.64
C VAL A 77 1.28 -9.09 -14.67
N GLY A 78 0.79 -10.31 -14.91
CA GLY A 78 1.38 -11.22 -15.89
C GLY A 78 0.43 -12.38 -16.17
N THR A 79 0.82 -13.21 -17.14
CA THR A 79 0.06 -14.39 -17.53
C THR A 79 0.78 -15.63 -17.03
N PRO A 80 0.15 -16.49 -16.20
CA PRO A 80 0.74 -17.76 -15.78
C PRO A 80 1.00 -18.69 -16.97
N GLN A 81 2.19 -19.26 -17.01
CA GLN A 81 2.55 -20.35 -17.94
C GLN A 81 1.90 -21.67 -17.49
N PRO A 82 1.76 -22.64 -18.41
CA PRO A 82 1.41 -24.00 -18.03
C PRO A 82 2.41 -24.60 -17.04
N GLY A 83 1.92 -25.38 -16.11
CA GLY A 83 2.67 -25.96 -15.02
C GLY A 83 2.44 -25.21 -13.70
N LEU A 84 2.10 -26.00 -12.69
CA LEU A 84 2.01 -25.53 -11.30
C LEU A 84 2.54 -26.65 -10.43
N VAL A 85 3.41 -26.32 -9.51
CA VAL A 85 4.03 -27.28 -8.59
C VAL A 85 3.70 -26.89 -7.17
N GLU A 86 3.19 -27.83 -6.39
CA GLU A 86 3.08 -27.66 -4.95
C GLU A 86 4.44 -27.70 -4.28
N GLY A 87 4.64 -26.83 -3.30
CA GLY A 87 5.88 -26.72 -2.56
C GLY A 87 5.66 -26.15 -1.17
N GLU A 88 6.75 -25.83 -0.51
CA GLU A 88 6.76 -25.24 0.82
C GLU A 88 7.85 -24.18 0.88
N LEU A 89 7.52 -23.02 1.44
CA LEU A 89 8.47 -21.95 1.68
C LEU A 89 8.43 -21.52 3.16
N GLY A 90 9.51 -21.80 3.88
CA GLY A 90 9.62 -21.43 5.28
C GLY A 90 8.63 -22.13 6.24
N GLY A 91 8.15 -23.31 5.88
CA GLY A 91 7.16 -24.08 6.66
C GLY A 91 5.70 -23.77 6.31
N GLU A 92 5.46 -22.93 5.30
CA GLU A 92 4.13 -22.62 4.79
C GLU A 92 3.93 -23.29 3.41
N ALA A 93 2.74 -23.86 3.21
CA ALA A 93 2.35 -24.39 1.92
C ALA A 93 2.38 -23.29 0.86
N ALA A 94 2.91 -23.63 -0.30
CA ALA A 94 3.05 -22.68 -1.40
C ALA A 94 2.82 -23.36 -2.74
N VAL A 95 2.46 -22.59 -3.75
CA VAL A 95 2.44 -23.03 -5.14
C VAL A 95 3.49 -22.27 -5.94
N VAL A 96 4.18 -22.99 -6.80
CA VAL A 96 5.24 -22.46 -7.66
C VAL A 96 4.77 -22.52 -9.10
N PHE A 97 4.88 -21.39 -9.80
CA PHE A 97 4.55 -21.27 -11.22
C PHE A 97 5.37 -20.15 -11.85
N THR A 98 5.35 -20.05 -13.16
CA THR A 98 6.05 -18.98 -13.89
C THR A 98 5.05 -18.00 -14.51
N LEU A 99 5.30 -16.71 -14.36
CA LEU A 99 4.59 -15.65 -15.09
C LEU A 99 5.36 -15.28 -16.34
N CYS A 100 4.64 -14.84 -17.36
CA CYS A 100 5.22 -14.23 -18.55
C CYS A 100 4.57 -12.88 -18.90
N ALA A 101 5.36 -12.04 -19.58
CA ALA A 101 4.93 -10.90 -20.35
C ALA A 101 5.86 -10.77 -21.56
N GLY A 102 5.35 -10.98 -22.76
CA GLY A 102 6.21 -11.17 -23.94
C GLY A 102 7.16 -12.33 -23.78
N ASP A 103 8.45 -12.08 -23.97
CA ASP A 103 9.52 -13.06 -23.84
C ASP A 103 10.15 -13.09 -22.44
N VAL A 104 9.66 -12.24 -21.53
CA VAL A 104 10.20 -12.15 -20.17
C VAL A 104 9.43 -13.09 -19.25
N LEU A 105 10.19 -13.87 -18.48
CA LEU A 105 9.67 -14.83 -17.51
C LEU A 105 10.06 -14.42 -16.08
N ALA A 106 9.21 -14.76 -15.14
CA ALA A 106 9.49 -14.60 -13.70
C ALA A 106 8.91 -15.77 -12.91
N ASP A 107 9.72 -16.42 -12.13
CA ASP A 107 9.28 -17.49 -11.25
C ASP A 107 8.57 -16.90 -10.03
N VAL A 108 7.48 -17.54 -9.63
CA VAL A 108 6.62 -17.11 -8.53
C VAL A 108 6.50 -18.24 -7.50
N VAL A 109 6.58 -17.85 -6.24
CA VAL A 109 6.23 -18.68 -5.09
C VAL A 109 5.06 -17.99 -4.37
N HIS A 110 3.86 -18.49 -4.57
CA HIS A 110 2.66 -17.98 -3.93
C HIS A 110 2.36 -18.76 -2.66
N LEU A 111 2.28 -18.06 -1.53
CA LEU A 111 1.95 -18.66 -0.24
C LEU A 111 0.44 -18.87 -0.13
N GLY A 112 0.07 -20.05 0.35
CA GLY A 112 -1.32 -20.48 0.46
C GLY A 112 -1.89 -21.02 -0.85
N ASP A 113 -3.21 -21.16 -0.88
CA ASP A 113 -3.93 -21.70 -2.03
C ASP A 113 -4.08 -20.63 -3.12
N PRO A 114 -3.94 -20.99 -4.40
CA PRO A 114 -4.21 -20.08 -5.50
C PRO A 114 -5.70 -19.70 -5.53
N ALA A 115 -6.00 -18.55 -6.15
CA ALA A 115 -7.39 -18.13 -6.32
C ALA A 115 -8.20 -19.18 -7.11
N GLU A 116 -9.50 -19.35 -6.79
CA GLU A 116 -10.37 -20.37 -7.39
C GLU A 116 -10.41 -20.37 -8.93
N LEU A 117 -10.20 -19.20 -9.54
CA LEU A 117 -10.21 -19.04 -11.00
C LEU A 117 -8.81 -19.00 -11.61
N PHE A 118 -7.78 -19.37 -10.84
CA PHE A 118 -6.41 -19.43 -11.34
C PHE A 118 -6.28 -20.50 -12.43
N GLN A 119 -5.86 -20.08 -13.62
CA GLN A 119 -5.63 -20.95 -14.76
C GLN A 119 -4.43 -20.45 -15.59
N PRO A 120 -3.63 -21.34 -16.17
CA PRO A 120 -2.64 -20.94 -17.17
C PRO A 120 -3.30 -20.17 -18.32
N GLY A 121 -2.63 -19.12 -18.78
CA GLY A 121 -3.13 -18.26 -19.85
C GLY A 121 -4.13 -17.18 -19.43
N VAL A 122 -4.61 -17.19 -18.18
CA VAL A 122 -5.50 -16.14 -17.65
C VAL A 122 -4.68 -15.14 -16.86
N PRO A 123 -4.66 -13.84 -17.21
CA PRO A 123 -3.87 -12.83 -16.51
C PRO A 123 -4.23 -12.73 -15.04
N VAL A 124 -3.19 -12.61 -14.21
CA VAL A 124 -3.32 -12.45 -12.77
C VAL A 124 -2.57 -11.21 -12.28
N VAL A 125 -3.06 -10.63 -11.21
CA VAL A 125 -2.35 -9.60 -10.44
C VAL A 125 -1.87 -10.25 -9.15
N LEU A 126 -0.58 -10.22 -8.92
CA LEU A 126 0.07 -10.72 -7.72
C LEU A 126 0.61 -9.55 -6.91
N GLN A 127 0.63 -9.70 -5.59
CA GLN A 127 1.26 -8.76 -4.69
C GLN A 127 2.33 -9.47 -3.90
N GLY A 128 3.54 -8.93 -3.91
CA GLY A 128 4.67 -9.57 -3.26
C GLY A 128 5.95 -8.76 -3.29
N THR A 129 7.06 -9.44 -3.05
CA THR A 129 8.42 -8.88 -3.01
C THR A 129 9.38 -9.80 -3.76
N TRP A 130 10.42 -9.25 -4.36
CA TRP A 130 11.49 -10.05 -4.93
C TRP A 130 12.31 -10.76 -3.85
N ARG A 131 12.74 -11.97 -4.17
CA ARG A 131 13.67 -12.74 -3.34
C ARG A 131 14.78 -13.31 -4.20
N ALA A 132 16.02 -13.11 -3.76
CA ALA A 132 17.16 -13.77 -4.36
C ALA A 132 17.20 -15.25 -3.93
N GLY A 133 17.48 -16.13 -4.86
CA GLY A 133 17.54 -17.58 -4.66
C GLY A 133 16.69 -18.32 -5.69
N ARG A 134 16.64 -19.64 -5.53
CA ARG A 134 15.79 -20.50 -6.35
C ARG A 134 14.48 -20.80 -5.64
N PRO A 135 13.37 -20.89 -6.39
CA PRO A 135 12.12 -21.44 -5.85
C PRO A 135 12.32 -22.84 -5.23
N PRO A 136 11.45 -23.24 -4.30
CA PRO A 136 11.55 -24.55 -3.63
C PRO A 136 11.51 -25.74 -4.60
N SER A 137 10.82 -25.62 -5.71
CA SER A 137 10.76 -26.63 -6.76
C SER A 137 10.52 -25.95 -8.11
N LEU A 138 11.33 -26.32 -9.10
CA LEU A 138 11.13 -25.94 -10.51
C LEU A 138 10.84 -27.19 -11.37
N THR A 139 10.90 -28.38 -10.77
CA THR A 139 10.65 -29.64 -11.48
C THR A 139 9.17 -29.77 -11.83
N GLY A 140 8.86 -29.79 -13.10
CA GLY A 140 7.49 -29.86 -13.59
C GLY A 140 6.93 -28.52 -14.07
N LEU A 141 7.72 -27.44 -14.03
CA LEU A 141 7.39 -26.20 -14.71
C LEU A 141 7.90 -26.22 -16.13
N ASP A 142 7.01 -25.95 -17.08
CA ASP A 142 7.39 -25.74 -18.48
C ASP A 142 7.83 -24.28 -18.64
N GLY A 143 9.15 -24.06 -18.87
CA GLY A 143 9.69 -22.73 -19.16
C GLY A 143 9.90 -21.86 -17.92
N ALA A 144 10.46 -22.41 -16.84
CA ALA A 144 10.87 -21.61 -15.69
C ALA A 144 11.93 -20.56 -16.08
N ALA A 145 11.92 -19.40 -15.43
CA ALA A 145 12.95 -18.39 -15.61
C ALA A 145 14.31 -18.86 -15.11
N ASP A 146 14.34 -19.52 -13.94
CA ASP A 146 15.53 -20.08 -13.27
C ASP A 146 16.75 -19.14 -13.29
N ASP A 147 16.50 -17.86 -13.11
CA ASP A 147 17.51 -16.79 -13.20
C ASP A 147 18.09 -16.41 -11.83
N GLY A 148 17.80 -17.19 -10.79
CA GLY A 148 18.26 -16.96 -9.43
C GLY A 148 17.44 -15.97 -8.63
N TRP A 149 16.24 -15.63 -9.11
CA TRP A 149 15.27 -14.79 -8.42
C TRP A 149 13.88 -15.41 -8.50
N PHE A 150 13.04 -15.10 -7.53
CA PHE A 150 11.63 -15.40 -7.58
C PHE A 150 10.81 -14.32 -6.87
N LEU A 151 9.57 -14.19 -7.28
CA LEU A 151 8.60 -13.32 -6.63
C LEU A 151 7.86 -14.10 -5.54
N ARG A 152 8.09 -13.73 -4.27
CA ARG A 152 7.31 -14.26 -3.16
C ARG A 152 6.02 -13.47 -3.03
N THR A 153 4.89 -14.13 -3.17
CA THR A 153 3.57 -13.51 -3.14
C THR A 153 2.67 -14.15 -2.09
N ASP A 154 1.72 -13.40 -1.58
CA ASP A 154 0.70 -13.83 -0.60
C ASP A 154 -0.71 -13.32 -0.95
N HIS A 155 -0.82 -12.59 -2.05
CA HIS A 155 -2.11 -12.11 -2.54
C HIS A 155 -2.19 -12.24 -4.05
N MET A 156 -3.30 -12.83 -4.52
CA MET A 156 -3.55 -13.09 -5.93
C MET A 156 -4.98 -12.67 -6.29
N VAL A 157 -5.10 -11.97 -7.40
CA VAL A 157 -6.39 -11.62 -8.01
C VAL A 157 -6.37 -12.03 -9.47
N VAL A 158 -7.33 -12.83 -9.88
CA VAL A 158 -7.52 -13.21 -11.29
C VAL A 158 -8.30 -12.12 -11.99
N LYS A 159 -7.79 -11.60 -13.11
CA LYS A 159 -8.50 -10.61 -13.91
C LYS A 159 -9.59 -11.30 -14.75
N HIS A 160 -10.82 -10.81 -14.63
CA HIS A 160 -11.93 -11.27 -15.48
C HIS A 160 -11.93 -10.51 -16.82
N ASP A 161 -12.34 -11.16 -17.88
CA ASP A 161 -12.36 -10.63 -19.27
C ASP A 161 -13.05 -9.26 -19.44
N ASN A 162 -13.94 -8.88 -18.52
CA ASN A 162 -14.65 -7.60 -18.57
C ASN A 162 -13.80 -6.39 -18.20
N ASP A 163 -12.76 -6.56 -17.38
CA ASP A 163 -11.84 -5.49 -16.98
C ASP A 163 -10.76 -5.23 -18.05
N TYR A 164 -10.52 -6.21 -18.93
CA TYR A 164 -9.48 -6.12 -19.96
C TYR A 164 -9.80 -5.10 -21.06
N ARG A 165 -11.07 -4.73 -21.23
CA ARG A 165 -11.51 -3.81 -22.28
C ARG A 165 -11.50 -2.34 -21.88
N SER A 166 -11.42 -2.03 -20.58
CA SER A 166 -11.55 -0.66 -20.10
C SER A 166 -10.22 0.08 -19.93
N ASP A 167 -9.09 -0.61 -19.71
CA ASP A 167 -7.83 0.06 -19.34
C ASP A 167 -6.78 0.15 -20.46
N GLY A 168 -7.04 -0.34 -21.66
CA GLY A 168 -6.17 -0.14 -22.84
C GLY A 168 -4.74 -0.73 -22.76
N ALA A 169 -4.34 -1.29 -21.64
CA ALA A 169 -3.07 -1.98 -21.48
C ALA A 169 -3.26 -3.46 -21.85
N GLN A 170 -3.06 -3.79 -23.11
CA GLN A 170 -2.92 -5.16 -23.54
C GLN A 170 -1.60 -5.70 -23.01
N LEU A 171 -1.68 -6.67 -22.09
CA LEU A 171 -0.49 -7.44 -21.70
C LEU A 171 0.14 -8.04 -22.95
N ALA A 172 1.45 -7.94 -23.06
CA ALA A 172 2.17 -8.59 -24.13
C ALA A 172 1.86 -10.11 -24.10
N PRO A 173 1.39 -10.71 -25.19
CA PRO A 173 1.14 -12.14 -25.22
C PRO A 173 2.46 -12.87 -24.92
N CYS A 174 2.37 -13.96 -24.15
CA CYS A 174 3.54 -14.79 -23.89
C CYS A 174 4.13 -15.32 -25.20
N GLY A 175 5.44 -15.20 -25.36
CA GLY A 175 6.15 -15.84 -26.44
C GLY A 175 5.93 -17.36 -26.37
N THR A 176 5.71 -18.01 -27.49
CA THR A 176 5.70 -19.47 -27.56
C THR A 176 7.12 -19.93 -27.32
N VAL A 177 7.36 -20.52 -26.15
CA VAL A 177 8.61 -21.27 -25.90
C VAL A 177 8.56 -22.46 -26.84
N GLY A 178 9.39 -22.42 -27.90
CA GLY A 178 9.53 -23.47 -28.91
C GLY A 178 10.53 -24.53 -28.47
#